data_41cebf36b1e813b26b6732012871d44b
#
_entry.id   41cebf36b1e813b26b6732012871d44b
#
_cell.length_a   1.000
_cell.length_b   1.000
_cell.length_c   1.000
_cell.angle_alpha   90.00
_cell.angle_beta   90.00
_cell.angle_gamma   90.00
#
_symmetry.space_group_name_H-M   'P 1'
#
loop_
_entity.id
_entity.type
_entity.pdbx_description
1 polymer ?
#
loop_
_entity_poly.entity_id
_entity_poly.type
_entity_poly.pdbx_seq_one_letter_code
_entity_poly.pdbx_strand_id
1 'polypeptide(L)'
;MAEGNEDDRLSKLPDDLLLNIVERLDIADASRTTILSRRWKDVPARLSKVIIRAGSFESKHTMSKLTKDDIVRSNTTILDATRSILERRAGSLYTIQLLCMQFYLGDESIFIGQTVANSIATQKVASVDFTILTKVRRNCTKDELLTNGRQFMSFFDSCPNTFGCLARLTLENLRLGESAFPKIFSICKQLEFLFLHNCDMGIQSLLEVEHLQLSELVIASGCFKRVHLGTKAHNSEI
;
A
#
# COMPACT_ATOMS: atom_id res chain seq x y z
N MET A 1 15.75 20.07 -43.41
CA MET A 1 14.50 19.32 -43.50
C MET A 1 14.52 18.32 -42.31
N ALA A 2 13.73 18.55 -41.31
CA ALA A 2 13.65 17.63 -40.15
C ALA A 2 12.69 16.51 -40.57
N GLU A 3 13.23 15.32 -40.74
CA GLU A 3 12.44 14.11 -40.88
C GLU A 3 11.62 13.96 -39.60
N GLY A 4 10.33 14.18 -39.70
CA GLY A 4 9.39 13.90 -38.61
C GLY A 4 9.38 12.43 -38.32
N ASN A 5 9.70 12.09 -37.09
CA ASN A 5 9.70 10.74 -36.58
C ASN A 5 8.28 10.16 -36.72
N GLU A 6 8.05 9.38 -37.79
CA GLU A 6 6.74 8.78 -38.13
C GLU A 6 6.28 7.73 -37.07
N ASP A 7 7.13 7.36 -36.15
CA ASP A 7 6.90 6.26 -35.21
C ASP A 7 6.44 6.66 -33.81
N ASP A 8 6.20 7.94 -33.52
CA ASP A 8 5.65 8.32 -32.20
C ASP A 8 4.13 8.06 -32.11
N ARG A 9 3.80 6.78 -32.04
CA ARG A 9 2.42 6.30 -31.88
C ARG A 9 1.83 6.64 -30.53
N LEU A 10 2.66 6.76 -29.49
CA LEU A 10 2.21 7.05 -28.13
C LEU A 10 1.69 8.49 -28.01
N SER A 11 2.35 9.45 -28.63
CA SER A 11 1.89 10.85 -28.61
C SER A 11 0.61 11.09 -29.43
N LYS A 12 0.19 10.12 -30.24
CA LYS A 12 -1.06 10.20 -31.03
C LYS A 12 -2.26 9.59 -30.27
N LEU A 13 -2.05 8.93 -29.12
CA LEU A 13 -3.13 8.32 -28.35
C LEU A 13 -4.07 9.41 -27.75
N PRO A 14 -5.38 9.13 -27.66
CA PRO A 14 -6.32 9.92 -26.89
C PRO A 14 -5.91 10.03 -25.41
N ASP A 15 -6.29 11.13 -24.73
CA ASP A 15 -5.90 11.38 -23.34
C ASP A 15 -6.41 10.33 -22.36
N ASP A 16 -7.60 9.79 -22.60
CA ASP A 16 -8.19 8.71 -21.81
C ASP A 16 -7.38 7.41 -21.89
N LEU A 17 -6.85 7.08 -23.06
CA LEU A 17 -5.96 5.93 -23.23
C LEU A 17 -4.59 6.16 -22.58
N LEU A 18 -4.06 7.38 -22.67
CA LEU A 18 -2.82 7.75 -21.98
C LEU A 18 -2.98 7.63 -20.46
N LEU A 19 -4.07 8.13 -19.89
CA LEU A 19 -4.39 7.99 -18.47
C LEU A 19 -4.48 6.50 -18.07
N ASN A 20 -5.21 5.67 -18.84
CA ASN A 20 -5.35 4.24 -18.59
C ASN A 20 -4.02 3.48 -18.58
N ILE A 21 -3.08 3.87 -19.46
CA ILE A 21 -1.74 3.28 -19.51
C ILE A 21 -0.95 3.69 -18.26
N VAL A 22 -0.94 4.98 -17.93
CA VAL A 22 -0.13 5.51 -16.83
C VAL A 22 -0.67 5.07 -15.46
N GLU A 23 -1.98 4.87 -15.30
CA GLU A 23 -2.60 4.35 -14.08
C GLU A 23 -2.19 2.91 -13.71
N ARG A 24 -1.63 2.17 -14.67
CA ARG A 24 -1.09 0.82 -14.43
C ARG A 24 0.38 0.82 -13.99
N LEU A 25 1.06 1.96 -14.16
CA LEU A 25 2.45 2.13 -13.77
C LEU A 25 2.54 2.54 -12.30
N ASP A 26 3.65 2.18 -11.67
CA ASP A 26 3.99 2.84 -10.41
C ASP A 26 4.41 4.29 -10.68
N ILE A 27 4.40 5.11 -9.62
CA ILE A 27 4.62 6.55 -9.78
C ILE A 27 6.01 6.91 -10.29
N ALA A 28 7.03 6.09 -10.01
CA ALA A 28 8.37 6.32 -10.51
C ALA A 28 8.42 6.17 -12.03
N ASP A 29 7.79 5.13 -12.57
CA ASP A 29 7.69 4.91 -14.01
C ASP A 29 6.72 5.91 -14.65
N ALA A 30 5.59 6.21 -14.02
CA ALA A 30 4.67 7.26 -14.46
C ALA A 30 5.37 8.62 -14.56
N SER A 31 6.23 8.98 -13.60
CA SER A 31 7.02 10.21 -13.64
C SER A 31 8.06 10.22 -14.75
N ARG A 32 8.67 9.07 -15.07
CA ARG A 32 9.60 8.95 -16.20
C ARG A 32 8.93 9.16 -17.54
N THR A 33 7.65 8.83 -17.70
CA THR A 33 6.92 9.07 -18.94
C THR A 33 6.77 10.56 -19.26
N THR A 34 6.84 11.44 -18.25
CA THR A 34 6.70 12.90 -18.46
C THR A 34 7.79 13.52 -19.33
N ILE A 35 8.93 12.84 -19.50
CA ILE A 35 10.02 13.27 -20.39
C ILE A 35 9.75 12.96 -21.87
N LEU A 36 8.78 12.07 -22.16
CA LEU A 36 8.51 11.63 -23.55
C LEU A 36 7.88 12.74 -24.40
N SER A 37 7.02 13.57 -23.82
CA SER A 37 6.49 14.76 -24.51
C SER A 37 5.86 15.75 -23.52
N ARG A 38 5.64 17.00 -23.98
CA ARG A 38 4.95 18.05 -23.19
C ARG A 38 3.55 17.61 -22.75
N ARG A 39 2.85 16.83 -23.57
CA ARG A 39 1.51 16.32 -23.31
C ARG A 39 1.48 15.37 -22.11
N TRP A 40 2.54 14.57 -21.89
CA TRP A 40 2.64 13.63 -20.79
C TRP A 40 2.93 14.31 -19.44
N LYS A 41 3.36 15.57 -19.46
CA LYS A 41 3.77 16.29 -18.24
C LYS A 41 2.64 16.44 -17.23
N ASP A 42 1.41 16.62 -17.70
CA ASP A 42 0.24 16.87 -16.86
C ASP A 42 -0.56 15.58 -16.53
N VAL A 43 -0.27 14.48 -17.20
CA VAL A 43 -0.95 13.20 -17.00
C VAL A 43 -0.88 12.71 -15.55
N PRO A 44 0.28 12.71 -14.85
CA PRO A 44 0.35 12.26 -13.46
C PRO A 44 -0.52 13.06 -12.49
N ALA A 45 -0.81 14.33 -12.78
CA ALA A 45 -1.68 15.16 -11.95
C ALA A 45 -3.17 14.80 -12.08
N ARG A 46 -3.55 14.07 -13.12
CA ARG A 46 -4.94 13.68 -13.44
C ARG A 46 -5.28 12.22 -13.08
N LEU A 47 -4.29 11.41 -12.65
CA LEU A 47 -4.49 10.00 -12.34
C LEU A 47 -5.54 9.82 -11.25
N SER A 48 -6.52 8.98 -11.49
CA SER A 48 -7.50 8.56 -10.47
C SER A 48 -6.94 7.47 -9.57
N LYS A 49 -5.99 6.69 -10.09
CA LYS A 49 -5.25 5.66 -9.35
C LYS A 49 -3.77 5.98 -9.32
N VAL A 50 -3.18 5.96 -8.13
CA VAL A 50 -1.75 6.17 -7.91
C VAL A 50 -1.15 4.97 -7.21
N ILE A 51 -0.05 4.45 -7.74
CA ILE A 51 0.66 3.27 -7.20
C ILE A 51 2.07 3.69 -6.79
N ILE A 52 2.42 3.51 -5.51
CA ILE A 52 3.74 3.82 -4.96
C ILE A 52 4.28 2.55 -4.30
N ARG A 53 5.42 2.05 -4.79
CA ARG A 53 6.02 0.81 -4.29
C ARG A 53 7.45 1.01 -3.82
N ALA A 54 7.80 0.39 -2.70
CA ALA A 54 9.15 0.39 -2.16
C ALA A 54 10.22 -0.02 -3.21
N GLY A 55 9.96 -1.11 -3.95
CA GLY A 55 10.90 -1.61 -4.96
C GLY A 55 11.09 -0.74 -6.20
N SER A 56 10.25 0.27 -6.43
CA SER A 56 10.35 1.15 -7.59
C SER A 56 11.50 2.15 -7.51
N PHE A 57 12.01 2.37 -6.31
CA PHE A 57 13.08 3.31 -6.00
C PHE A 57 14.41 2.60 -5.66
N GLU A 58 14.41 1.28 -5.64
CA GLU A 58 15.59 0.47 -5.32
C GLU A 58 16.36 0.11 -6.60
N SER A 59 17.69 0.21 -6.56
CA SER A 59 18.51 -0.35 -7.64
C SER A 59 18.43 -1.87 -7.63
N LYS A 60 18.24 -2.48 -8.80
CA LYS A 60 18.00 -3.94 -9.01
C LYS A 60 19.06 -4.90 -8.42
N HIS A 61 20.10 -4.39 -7.79
CA HIS A 61 21.24 -5.17 -7.29
C HIS A 61 21.15 -5.62 -5.83
N THR A 62 20.12 -5.26 -5.07
CA THR A 62 20.06 -5.55 -3.64
C THR A 62 19.09 -6.69 -3.31
N MET A 63 19.33 -7.89 -3.84
CA MET A 63 18.70 -9.14 -3.36
C MET A 63 19.35 -9.68 -2.08
N SER A 64 20.39 -9.04 -1.56
CA SER A 64 20.99 -9.34 -0.29
C SER A 64 20.21 -8.68 0.85
N LYS A 65 20.21 -9.30 2.01
CA LYS A 65 19.55 -8.93 3.26
C LYS A 65 19.40 -7.40 3.44
N LEU A 66 18.16 -6.90 3.40
CA LEU A 66 17.84 -5.49 3.65
C LEU A 66 18.39 -5.03 5.01
N THR A 67 19.07 -3.90 5.02
CA THR A 67 19.54 -3.25 6.25
C THR A 67 18.43 -2.34 6.82
N LYS A 68 18.61 -1.86 8.05
CA LYS A 68 17.69 -0.86 8.61
C LYS A 68 17.77 0.44 7.80
N ASP A 69 18.94 0.83 7.37
CA ASP A 69 19.16 2.06 6.59
C ASP A 69 18.52 1.99 5.19
N ASP A 70 18.47 0.81 4.58
CA ASP A 70 17.76 0.62 3.31
C ASP A 70 16.26 0.82 3.48
N ILE A 71 15.69 0.32 4.57
CA ILE A 71 14.26 0.51 4.91
C ILE A 71 13.95 1.98 5.13
N VAL A 72 14.74 2.67 5.95
CA VAL A 72 14.58 4.11 6.22
C VAL A 72 14.64 4.90 4.93
N ARG A 73 15.65 4.62 4.08
CA ARG A 73 15.81 5.29 2.77
C ARG A 73 14.61 5.04 1.87
N SER A 74 14.18 3.79 1.75
CA SER A 74 13.03 3.42 0.92
C SER A 74 11.74 4.11 1.41
N ASN A 75 11.43 4.06 2.70
CA ASN A 75 10.26 4.69 3.28
C ASN A 75 10.30 6.23 3.16
N THR A 76 11.47 6.85 3.37
CA THR A 76 11.66 8.29 3.16
C THR A 76 11.37 8.69 1.71
N THR A 77 11.89 7.91 0.75
CA THR A 77 11.64 8.16 -0.68
C THR A 77 10.14 8.04 -1.02
N ILE A 78 9.45 7.05 -0.45
CA ILE A 78 7.99 6.88 -0.61
C ILE A 78 7.25 8.08 -0.02
N LEU A 79 7.65 8.54 1.17
CA LEU A 79 7.05 9.69 1.83
C LEU A 79 7.20 10.96 0.99
N ASP A 80 8.40 11.23 0.47
CA ASP A 80 8.70 12.39 -0.37
C ASP A 80 7.94 12.33 -1.71
N ALA A 81 7.88 11.16 -2.34
CA ALA A 81 7.08 10.95 -3.54
C ALA A 81 5.58 11.21 -3.27
N THR A 82 5.05 10.70 -2.15
CA THR A 82 3.66 10.91 -1.76
C THR A 82 3.37 12.40 -1.56
N ARG A 83 4.20 13.10 -0.82
CA ARG A 83 4.07 14.56 -0.60
C ARG A 83 4.11 15.33 -1.91
N SER A 84 5.09 15.04 -2.76
CA SER A 84 5.22 15.71 -4.08
C SER A 84 3.97 15.53 -4.95
N ILE A 85 3.38 14.34 -4.97
CA ILE A 85 2.14 14.07 -5.72
C ILE A 85 0.97 14.88 -5.16
N LEU A 86 0.82 14.90 -3.84
CA LEU A 86 -0.26 15.60 -3.16
C LEU A 86 -0.14 17.13 -3.27
N GLU A 87 1.08 17.66 -3.22
CA GLU A 87 1.37 19.09 -3.41
C GLU A 87 1.07 19.55 -4.84
N ARG A 88 1.46 18.78 -5.86
CA ARG A 88 1.13 19.08 -7.27
C ARG A 88 -0.37 19.09 -7.53
N ARG A 89 -1.15 18.49 -6.66
CA ARG A 89 -2.62 18.50 -6.71
C ARG A 89 -3.25 19.56 -5.79
N ALA A 90 -2.45 20.42 -5.16
CA ALA A 90 -2.96 21.54 -4.39
C ALA A 90 -3.71 22.49 -5.34
N GLY A 91 -5.02 22.64 -5.13
CA GLY A 91 -5.91 23.41 -6.02
C GLY A 91 -6.46 22.63 -7.23
N SER A 92 -6.11 21.35 -7.41
CA SER A 92 -6.73 20.49 -8.42
C SER A 92 -8.12 20.01 -7.97
N LEU A 93 -9.05 19.95 -8.93
CA LEU A 93 -10.38 19.35 -8.73
C LEU A 93 -10.35 17.80 -8.77
N TYR A 94 -9.19 17.22 -9.10
CA TYR A 94 -9.07 15.76 -9.26
C TYR A 94 -8.68 15.09 -7.95
N THR A 95 -9.57 14.28 -7.41
CA THR A 95 -9.33 13.39 -6.25
C THR A 95 -8.67 12.09 -6.73
N ILE A 96 -7.68 11.60 -5.98
CA ILE A 96 -7.17 10.23 -6.14
C ILE A 96 -8.24 9.29 -5.58
N GLN A 97 -8.89 8.53 -6.45
CA GLN A 97 -9.90 7.56 -6.04
C GLN A 97 -9.28 6.39 -5.29
N LEU A 98 -8.08 5.96 -5.71
CA LEU A 98 -7.36 4.87 -5.06
C LEU A 98 -5.86 5.15 -4.98
N LEU A 99 -5.33 5.21 -3.76
CA LEU A 99 -3.90 5.31 -3.47
C LEU A 99 -3.38 3.94 -3.00
N CYS A 100 -2.65 3.24 -3.87
CA CYS A 100 -2.00 1.95 -3.54
C CYS A 100 -0.57 2.21 -3.05
N MET A 101 -0.26 1.84 -1.83
CA MET A 101 1.08 2.03 -1.25
C MET A 101 1.67 0.71 -0.76
N GLN A 102 2.93 0.46 -1.15
CA GLN A 102 3.73 -0.63 -0.64
C GLN A 102 4.99 -0.06 0.02
N PHE A 103 5.17 -0.31 1.30
CA PHE A 103 6.28 0.21 2.09
C PHE A 103 6.69 -0.78 3.17
N TYR A 104 7.87 -0.57 3.75
CA TYR A 104 8.37 -1.39 4.84
C TYR A 104 7.85 -0.90 6.18
N LEU A 105 7.56 -1.84 7.07
CA LEU A 105 7.24 -1.55 8.46
C LEU A 105 8.49 -0.97 9.15
N GLY A 106 8.38 0.22 9.67
CA GLY A 106 9.43 1.00 10.31
C GLY A 106 8.87 2.19 11.08
N ASP A 107 9.76 2.95 11.72
CA ASP A 107 9.35 4.17 12.44
C ASP A 107 8.74 5.21 11.47
N GLU A 108 9.22 5.22 10.22
CA GLU A 108 8.74 6.11 9.15
C GLU A 108 7.30 5.79 8.72
N SER A 109 6.79 4.59 8.99
CA SER A 109 5.42 4.19 8.65
C SER A 109 4.38 5.14 9.26
N ILE A 110 4.64 5.67 10.46
CA ILE A 110 3.76 6.63 11.12
C ILE A 110 3.66 7.92 10.31
N PHE A 111 4.77 8.43 9.76
CA PHE A 111 4.77 9.64 8.94
C PHE A 111 4.07 9.41 7.60
N ILE A 112 4.21 8.21 7.00
CA ILE A 112 3.45 7.81 5.81
C ILE A 112 1.96 7.82 6.13
N GLY A 113 1.55 7.16 7.22
CA GLY A 113 0.15 7.12 7.65
C GLY A 113 -0.43 8.50 7.92
N GLN A 114 0.27 9.37 8.63
CA GLN A 114 -0.16 10.74 8.92
C GLN A 114 -0.30 11.57 7.63
N THR A 115 0.62 11.43 6.67
CA THR A 115 0.54 12.11 5.37
C THR A 115 -0.70 11.68 4.60
N VAL A 116 -1.02 10.38 4.62
CA VAL A 116 -2.24 9.83 4.01
C VAL A 116 -3.48 10.32 4.75
N ALA A 117 -3.50 10.31 6.09
CA ALA A 117 -4.63 10.83 6.88
C ALA A 117 -4.96 12.29 6.51
N ASN A 118 -3.94 13.14 6.39
CA ASN A 118 -4.12 14.53 6.00
C ASN A 118 -4.69 14.66 4.57
N SER A 119 -4.29 13.79 3.65
CA SER A 119 -4.80 13.81 2.27
C SER A 119 -6.23 13.32 2.17
N ILE A 120 -6.65 12.39 3.03
CA ILE A 120 -8.05 11.96 3.17
C ILE A 120 -8.88 13.11 3.74
N ALA A 121 -8.44 13.72 4.85
CA ALA A 121 -9.13 14.82 5.50
C ALA A 121 -9.32 16.03 4.55
N THR A 122 -8.40 16.25 3.61
CA THR A 122 -8.48 17.31 2.58
C THR A 122 -9.15 16.84 1.28
N GLN A 123 -9.79 15.67 1.27
CA GLN A 123 -10.49 15.06 0.13
C GLN A 123 -9.63 14.88 -1.14
N LYS A 124 -8.32 14.84 -0.99
CA LYS A 124 -7.38 14.56 -2.08
C LYS A 124 -7.27 13.08 -2.41
N VAL A 125 -7.58 12.22 -1.45
CA VAL A 125 -7.59 10.76 -1.55
C VAL A 125 -8.90 10.23 -1.00
N ALA A 126 -9.57 9.35 -1.74
CA ALA A 126 -10.86 8.76 -1.36
C ALA A 126 -10.68 7.38 -0.68
N SER A 127 -9.80 6.54 -1.21
CA SER A 127 -9.57 5.18 -0.71
C SER A 127 -8.09 4.81 -0.77
N VAL A 128 -7.67 3.88 0.08
CA VAL A 128 -6.26 3.50 0.26
C VAL A 128 -6.11 1.98 0.32
N ASP A 129 -5.09 1.48 -0.38
CA ASP A 129 -4.61 0.10 -0.28
C ASP A 129 -3.21 0.10 0.33
N PHE A 130 -3.00 -0.64 1.41
CA PHE A 130 -1.68 -0.81 2.01
C PHE A 130 -1.16 -2.24 1.83
N THR A 131 0.08 -2.34 1.36
CA THR A 131 0.91 -3.54 1.44
C THR A 131 2.09 -3.23 2.36
N ILE A 132 2.08 -3.78 3.56
CA ILE A 132 3.09 -3.51 4.58
C ILE A 132 4.08 -4.67 4.58
N LEU A 133 5.29 -4.38 4.12
CA LEU A 133 6.40 -5.32 4.02
C LEU A 133 7.21 -5.32 5.32
N THR A 134 7.90 -6.43 5.57
CA THR A 134 8.85 -6.53 6.68
C THR A 134 10.28 -6.70 6.17
N LYS A 135 11.27 -6.42 7.04
CA LYS A 135 12.70 -6.51 6.72
C LYS A 135 13.11 -7.91 6.24
N VAL A 136 12.55 -8.94 6.85
CA VAL A 136 12.83 -10.33 6.54
C VAL A 136 11.64 -10.91 5.81
N ARG A 137 11.82 -11.24 4.53
CA ARG A 137 10.74 -11.79 3.69
C ARG A 137 10.53 -13.30 3.86
N ARG A 138 11.53 -14.03 4.29
CA ARG A 138 11.50 -15.50 4.45
C ARG A 138 12.19 -15.90 5.74
N ASN A 139 11.71 -16.99 6.36
CA ASN A 139 12.32 -17.57 7.56
C ASN A 139 12.43 -16.59 8.74
N CYS A 140 11.37 -15.81 8.99
CA CYS A 140 11.26 -15.00 10.21
C CYS A 140 11.27 -15.87 11.45
N THR A 141 12.10 -15.49 12.43
CA THR A 141 12.08 -16.07 13.76
C THR A 141 10.83 -15.66 14.55
N LYS A 142 10.49 -16.39 15.60
CA LYS A 142 9.36 -16.03 16.47
C LYS A 142 9.50 -14.65 17.10
N ASP A 143 10.73 -14.25 17.44
CA ASP A 143 11.01 -12.94 18.04
C ASP A 143 10.88 -11.81 17.02
N GLU A 144 11.27 -12.05 15.77
CA GLU A 144 11.04 -11.10 14.66
C GLU A 144 9.55 -10.93 14.40
N LEU A 145 8.77 -12.02 14.36
CA LEU A 145 7.31 -11.94 14.20
C LEU A 145 6.65 -11.11 15.32
N LEU A 146 7.06 -11.32 16.58
CA LEU A 146 6.57 -10.54 17.73
C LEU A 146 6.96 -9.06 17.64
N THR A 147 8.20 -8.80 17.26
CA THR A 147 8.71 -7.42 17.12
C THR A 147 7.96 -6.68 16.02
N ASN A 148 7.79 -7.33 14.86
CA ASN A 148 7.02 -6.80 13.75
C ASN A 148 5.56 -6.55 14.17
N GLY A 149 4.94 -7.49 14.89
CA GLY A 149 3.56 -7.33 15.37
C GLY A 149 3.39 -6.12 16.28
N ARG A 150 4.31 -5.90 17.25
CA ARG A 150 4.29 -4.73 18.13
C ARG A 150 4.47 -3.42 17.34
N GLN A 151 5.40 -3.40 16.41
CA GLN A 151 5.67 -2.24 15.56
C GLN A 151 4.46 -1.91 14.67
N PHE A 152 3.81 -2.93 14.09
CA PHE A 152 2.59 -2.73 13.33
C PHE A 152 1.47 -2.16 14.20
N MET A 153 1.24 -2.68 15.40
CA MET A 153 0.21 -2.16 16.29
C MET A 153 0.51 -0.73 16.75
N SER A 154 1.77 -0.37 16.98
CA SER A 154 2.17 1.02 17.26
C SER A 154 1.84 1.95 16.10
N PHE A 155 2.13 1.55 14.87
CA PHE A 155 1.76 2.28 13.66
C PHE A 155 0.24 2.40 13.52
N PHE A 156 -0.46 1.29 13.68
CA PHE A 156 -1.93 1.21 13.60
C PHE A 156 -2.60 2.17 14.59
N ASP A 157 -2.15 2.15 15.83
CA ASP A 157 -2.69 3.00 16.90
C ASP A 157 -2.40 4.49 16.70
N SER A 158 -1.30 4.80 16.01
CA SER A 158 -0.91 6.18 15.70
C SER A 158 -1.65 6.79 14.51
N CYS A 159 -2.29 5.96 13.66
CA CYS A 159 -2.89 6.41 12.40
C CYS A 159 -4.34 5.87 12.17
N PRO A 160 -5.26 5.96 13.15
CA PRO A 160 -6.58 5.33 13.04
C PRO A 160 -7.40 5.88 11.86
N ASN A 161 -7.26 7.16 11.52
CA ASN A 161 -7.97 7.78 10.41
C ASN A 161 -7.54 7.20 9.05
N THR A 162 -6.27 6.88 8.88
CA THR A 162 -5.75 6.24 7.67
C THR A 162 -6.28 4.82 7.56
N PHE A 163 -6.20 4.05 8.64
CA PHE A 163 -6.68 2.67 8.66
C PHE A 163 -8.21 2.58 8.50
N GLY A 164 -8.95 3.58 8.96
CA GLY A 164 -10.41 3.66 8.76
C GLY A 164 -10.85 3.78 7.30
N CYS A 165 -9.98 4.25 6.41
CA CYS A 165 -10.24 4.44 4.98
C CYS A 165 -9.57 3.37 4.10
N LEU A 166 -9.01 2.31 4.69
CA LEU A 166 -8.43 1.21 3.92
C LEU A 166 -9.51 0.35 3.27
N ALA A 167 -9.38 0.15 1.95
CA ALA A 167 -10.14 -0.86 1.23
C ALA A 167 -9.40 -2.21 1.22
N ARG A 168 -8.08 -2.20 1.12
CA ARG A 168 -7.27 -3.42 1.07
C ARG A 168 -6.07 -3.33 2.01
N LEU A 169 -5.81 -4.40 2.75
CA LEU A 169 -4.67 -4.50 3.66
C LEU A 169 -3.93 -5.82 3.43
N THR A 170 -2.65 -5.71 3.15
CA THR A 170 -1.73 -6.86 3.07
C THR A 170 -0.70 -6.74 4.18
N LEU A 171 -0.62 -7.77 5.00
CA LEU A 171 0.31 -7.89 6.11
C LEU A 171 1.18 -9.14 5.94
N GLU A 172 2.47 -9.02 6.26
CA GLU A 172 3.38 -10.16 6.23
C GLU A 172 4.24 -10.24 7.48
N ASN A 173 4.52 -11.47 7.91
CA ASN A 173 5.48 -11.77 8.97
C ASN A 173 5.16 -11.06 10.31
N LEU A 174 3.93 -11.18 10.78
CA LEU A 174 3.48 -10.55 12.02
C LEU A 174 2.96 -11.61 13.02
N ARG A 175 3.35 -11.48 14.28
CA ARG A 175 2.64 -12.11 15.39
C ARG A 175 1.84 -11.06 16.14
N LEU A 176 0.52 -11.15 16.05
CA LEU A 176 -0.42 -10.23 16.66
C LEU A 176 -1.03 -10.83 17.92
N GLY A 177 -1.32 -10.00 18.93
CA GLY A 177 -2.06 -10.43 20.11
C GLY A 177 -3.53 -10.72 19.80
N GLU A 178 -4.21 -11.49 20.67
CA GLU A 178 -5.61 -11.88 20.48
C GLU A 178 -6.57 -10.70 20.28
N SER A 179 -6.30 -9.57 20.93
CA SER A 179 -7.13 -8.34 20.80
C SER A 179 -6.86 -7.53 19.53
N ALA A 180 -5.84 -7.87 18.75
CA ALA A 180 -5.42 -7.05 17.60
C ALA A 180 -6.43 -7.11 16.46
N PHE A 181 -6.88 -8.30 16.05
CA PHE A 181 -7.84 -8.43 14.95
C PHE A 181 -9.21 -7.81 15.24
N PRO A 182 -9.83 -8.02 16.41
CA PRO A 182 -11.04 -7.29 16.78
C PRO A 182 -10.86 -5.77 16.68
N LYS A 183 -9.71 -5.25 17.11
CA LYS A 183 -9.40 -3.83 17.02
C LYS A 183 -9.22 -3.37 15.55
N ILE A 184 -8.51 -4.15 14.73
CA ILE A 184 -8.34 -3.88 13.31
C ILE A 184 -9.72 -3.81 12.63
N PHE A 185 -10.57 -4.80 12.81
CA PHE A 185 -11.91 -4.84 12.22
C PHE A 185 -12.82 -3.73 12.72
N SER A 186 -12.66 -3.30 13.97
CA SER A 186 -13.45 -2.18 14.52
C SER A 186 -13.09 -0.83 13.92
N ILE A 187 -11.84 -0.62 13.48
CA ILE A 187 -11.34 0.62 12.90
C ILE A 187 -11.45 0.59 11.37
N CYS A 188 -10.99 -0.49 10.72
CA CYS A 188 -10.95 -0.62 9.26
C CYS A 188 -12.33 -0.97 8.67
N LYS A 189 -13.36 -0.16 8.94
CA LYS A 189 -14.76 -0.49 8.56
C LYS A 189 -15.02 -0.58 7.06
N GLN A 190 -14.14 -0.01 6.23
CA GLN A 190 -14.23 -0.05 4.77
C GLN A 190 -13.41 -1.18 4.15
N LEU A 191 -12.78 -2.03 4.98
CA LEU A 191 -11.90 -3.09 4.51
C LEU A 191 -12.69 -4.16 3.76
N GLU A 192 -12.37 -4.32 2.47
CA GLU A 192 -12.97 -5.30 1.56
C GLU A 192 -12.07 -6.52 1.36
N PHE A 193 -10.75 -6.33 1.47
CA PHE A 193 -9.75 -7.37 1.25
C PHE A 193 -8.69 -7.36 2.34
N LEU A 194 -8.43 -8.54 2.92
CA LEU A 194 -7.35 -8.76 3.88
C LEU A 194 -6.49 -9.95 3.46
N PHE A 195 -5.20 -9.70 3.22
CA PHE A 195 -4.22 -10.75 2.96
C PHE A 195 -3.22 -10.84 4.12
N LEU A 196 -3.11 -12.04 4.71
CA LEU A 196 -2.21 -12.36 5.81
C LEU A 196 -1.20 -13.42 5.34
N HIS A 197 0.08 -13.03 5.21
CA HIS A 197 1.16 -13.94 4.85
C HIS A 197 2.10 -14.16 6.02
N ASN A 198 2.29 -15.41 6.44
CA ASN A 198 3.11 -15.78 7.60
C ASN A 198 2.75 -14.94 8.84
N CYS A 199 1.45 -14.79 9.09
CA CYS A 199 0.91 -14.12 10.27
C CYS A 199 0.33 -15.14 11.23
N ASP A 200 0.48 -14.90 12.53
CA ASP A 200 -0.12 -15.72 13.58
C ASP A 200 -0.53 -14.86 14.81
N MET A 201 -1.23 -15.50 15.74
CA MET A 201 -1.61 -14.92 17.04
C MET A 201 -0.98 -15.69 18.22
N GLY A 202 -0.02 -16.57 17.93
CA GLY A 202 0.59 -17.48 18.91
C GLY A 202 -0.04 -18.86 18.93
N ILE A 203 0.36 -19.69 19.90
CA ILE A 203 -0.08 -21.08 20.02
C ILE A 203 -1.55 -21.11 20.46
N GLN A 204 -2.41 -21.81 19.71
CA GLN A 204 -3.84 -22.02 19.99
C GLN A 204 -4.77 -20.84 19.68
N SER A 205 -4.41 -19.94 18.81
CA SER A 205 -5.22 -18.76 18.47
C SER A 205 -6.41 -19.09 17.56
N LEU A 206 -7.56 -18.51 17.93
CA LEU A 206 -8.77 -18.47 17.14
C LEU A 206 -8.85 -17.10 16.45
N LEU A 207 -8.88 -17.08 15.12
CA LEU A 207 -9.15 -15.87 14.37
C LEU A 207 -10.66 -15.75 14.15
N GLU A 208 -11.28 -14.82 14.85
CA GLU A 208 -12.68 -14.46 14.66
C GLU A 208 -12.75 -13.26 13.72
N VAL A 209 -13.50 -13.41 12.63
CA VAL A 209 -13.68 -12.37 11.60
C VAL A 209 -15.14 -12.00 11.52
N GLU A 210 -15.50 -10.92 12.19
CA GLU A 210 -16.82 -10.30 12.11
C GLU A 210 -16.68 -8.94 11.44
N HIS A 211 -16.88 -8.90 10.10
CA HIS A 211 -16.71 -7.67 9.35
C HIS A 211 -17.71 -7.58 8.19
N LEU A 212 -18.51 -6.48 8.15
CA LEU A 212 -19.62 -6.36 7.20
C LEU A 212 -19.17 -6.13 5.75
N GLN A 213 -18.03 -5.49 5.53
CA GLN A 213 -17.54 -5.11 4.21
C GLN A 213 -16.48 -6.08 3.67
N LEU A 214 -15.87 -6.92 4.54
CA LEU A 214 -14.81 -7.83 4.13
C LEU A 214 -15.39 -8.91 3.21
N SER A 215 -15.05 -8.82 1.93
CA SER A 215 -15.48 -9.75 0.89
C SER A 215 -14.47 -10.87 0.65
N GLU A 216 -13.19 -10.62 0.93
CA GLU A 216 -12.11 -11.57 0.68
C GLU A 216 -11.08 -11.58 1.82
N LEU A 217 -10.84 -12.75 2.38
CA LEU A 217 -9.78 -13.03 3.35
C LEU A 217 -8.88 -14.13 2.79
N VAL A 218 -7.60 -13.80 2.61
CA VAL A 218 -6.58 -14.75 2.15
C VAL A 218 -5.55 -14.95 3.27
N ILE A 219 -5.31 -16.20 3.65
CA ILE A 219 -4.30 -16.57 4.64
C ILE A 219 -3.31 -17.52 3.98
N ALA A 220 -2.06 -17.07 3.86
CA ALA A 220 -0.98 -17.85 3.29
C ALA A 220 0.12 -18.10 4.34
N SER A 221 0.51 -19.35 4.53
CA SER A 221 1.56 -19.75 5.49
C SER A 221 1.29 -19.30 6.94
N GLY A 222 0.03 -19.06 7.30
CA GLY A 222 -0.37 -18.62 8.64
C GLY A 222 -0.56 -19.80 9.61
N CYS A 223 -0.36 -19.55 10.90
CA CYS A 223 -0.59 -20.51 11.98
C CYS A 223 -1.81 -20.13 12.82
N PHE A 224 -3.00 -20.19 12.23
CA PHE A 224 -4.26 -20.06 12.97
C PHE A 224 -4.85 -21.45 13.24
N LYS A 225 -5.24 -21.73 14.47
CA LYS A 225 -5.83 -23.03 14.84
C LYS A 225 -7.24 -23.16 14.25
N ARG A 226 -7.99 -22.08 14.22
CA ARG A 226 -9.33 -21.97 13.62
C ARG A 226 -9.53 -20.56 13.07
N VAL A 227 -10.28 -20.47 11.98
CA VAL A 227 -10.77 -19.20 11.45
C VAL A 227 -12.30 -19.31 11.48
N HIS A 228 -12.93 -18.41 12.21
CA HIS A 228 -14.39 -18.32 12.29
C HIS A 228 -14.83 -17.07 11.49
N LEU A 229 -15.60 -17.29 10.44
CA LEU A 229 -16.10 -16.23 9.58
C LEU A 229 -17.56 -15.94 9.95
N GLY A 230 -17.83 -14.70 10.33
CA GLY A 230 -19.19 -14.17 10.35
C GLY A 230 -19.79 -14.14 8.93
N THR A 231 -21.06 -14.14 8.82
CA THR A 231 -21.95 -14.56 7.72
C THR A 231 -21.75 -14.00 6.30
N LYS A 232 -20.63 -13.32 5.93
CA LYS A 232 -20.44 -12.73 4.57
C LYS A 232 -19.06 -12.87 3.92
N ALA A 233 -18.07 -13.46 4.55
CA ALA A 233 -16.75 -13.59 3.92
C ALA A 233 -16.60 -14.92 3.14
N HIS A 234 -16.14 -14.86 1.88
CA HIS A 234 -15.74 -16.03 1.12
C HIS A 234 -14.29 -16.41 1.42
N ASN A 235 -14.03 -17.66 1.76
CA ASN A 235 -12.66 -18.20 1.93
C ASN A 235 -12.05 -18.61 0.60
N SER A 236 -10.85 -18.13 0.32
CA SER A 236 -9.93 -18.73 -0.63
C SER A 236 -8.65 -19.14 0.12
N GLU A 237 -8.53 -20.44 0.42
CA GLU A 237 -7.29 -21.05 0.88
C GLU A 237 -6.41 -21.35 -0.35
N ILE A 238 -5.16 -20.90 -0.30
CA ILE A 238 -4.11 -21.26 -1.28
C ILE A 238 -2.97 -21.95 -0.55
#